data_f4a658f0f09e3e10c08c11d243cd152e
#
_entry.id   f4a658f0f09e3e10c08c11d243cd152e
#
_cell.length_a   1.000
_cell.length_b   1.000
_cell.length_c   1.000
_cell.angle_alpha   90.00
_cell.angle_beta   90.00
_cell.angle_gamma   90.00
#
_symmetry.space_group_name_H-M   'P 1'
#
loop_
_entity.id
_entity.type
_entity.pdbx_description
1 polymer ?
#
loop_
_entity_poly.entity_id
_entity_poly.type
_entity_poly.pdbx_seq_one_letter_code
_entity_poly.pdbx_strand_id
1 'polypeptide(L)'
;DWSHYLPADSAIAVPCTSSETLLPYTRSTAHQAGWQWRIPLQHRTGNGHVFCSQFMSADEAQAILMGNLDGQALAEPRLIRFTTGKRKRAWNKNCVAIGLSGGFMEPLESTSIHMIQTAIMRLLSLFPDRGFSQVDIDTYNAQNDEEYLRIRDFLFMHYVLYQHQDAPFWQYCREMEVPKEVQHRIDLYRSHGRIFRLGEELFADASWLQVMHGQGLRANSYHPLVDQRSEEDIAYFLSQVQKTIQKCV
;
A
#
# COMPACT_ATOMS: atom_id res chain seq x y z
N ASP A 1 17.13 1.23 -4.24
CA ASP A 1 16.85 1.00 -2.83
C ASP A 1 15.97 2.13 -2.28
N TRP A 2 14.89 1.79 -1.60
CA TRP A 2 13.91 2.70 -1.01
C TRP A 2 13.70 2.46 0.49
N SER A 3 14.65 1.81 1.14
CA SER A 3 14.57 1.54 2.58
C SER A 3 14.42 2.81 3.45
N HIS A 4 14.84 3.96 2.92
CA HIS A 4 14.67 5.27 3.58
C HIS A 4 13.23 5.83 3.48
N TYR A 5 12.38 5.24 2.64
CA TYR A 5 10.93 5.54 2.56
C TYR A 5 10.06 4.43 3.14
N LEU A 6 10.47 3.19 2.97
CA LEU A 6 9.76 1.99 3.42
C LEU A 6 10.75 1.12 4.20
N PRO A 7 10.89 1.38 5.52
CA PRO A 7 12.01 0.87 6.32
C PRO A 7 11.86 -0.60 6.74
N ALA A 8 10.71 -1.21 6.52
CA ALA A 8 10.54 -2.64 6.77
C ALA A 8 11.40 -3.46 5.80
N ASP A 9 12.10 -4.48 6.34
CA ASP A 9 13.07 -5.29 5.61
C ASP A 9 12.89 -6.81 5.83
N SER A 10 11.92 -7.17 6.67
CA SER A 10 11.71 -8.55 7.09
C SER A 10 10.22 -8.85 7.27
N ALA A 11 9.85 -10.12 7.11
CA ALA A 11 8.53 -10.62 7.46
C ALA A 11 8.62 -12.03 8.02
N ILE A 12 7.75 -12.34 8.98
CA ILE A 12 7.45 -13.72 9.39
C ILE A 12 6.09 -14.09 8.79
N ALA A 13 5.98 -15.24 8.16
CA ALA A 13 4.73 -15.72 7.57
C ALA A 13 4.35 -17.09 8.10
N VAL A 14 3.07 -17.27 8.46
CA VAL A 14 2.51 -18.55 8.93
C VAL A 14 1.04 -18.67 8.55
N PRO A 15 0.59 -19.78 7.93
CA PRO A 15 -0.84 -20.05 7.77
C PRO A 15 -1.43 -20.60 9.08
N CYS A 16 -2.69 -20.27 9.36
CA CYS A 16 -3.45 -20.92 10.42
C CYS A 16 -4.79 -21.45 9.89
N THR A 17 -5.49 -22.25 10.70
CA THR A 17 -6.84 -22.71 10.39
C THR A 17 -7.77 -21.53 10.15
N SER A 18 -8.73 -21.68 9.23
CA SER A 18 -9.75 -20.67 8.98
C SER A 18 -10.63 -20.44 10.21
N SER A 19 -11.08 -19.22 10.42
CA SER A 19 -12.19 -18.94 11.34
C SER A 19 -13.50 -19.48 10.77
N GLU A 20 -14.48 -19.77 11.62
CA GLU A 20 -15.81 -20.25 11.20
C GLU A 20 -16.52 -19.28 10.25
N THR A 21 -16.29 -17.98 10.41
CA THR A 21 -16.87 -16.95 9.57
C THR A 21 -15.82 -16.39 8.60
N LEU A 22 -16.04 -16.56 7.29
CA LEU A 22 -15.24 -15.89 6.25
C LEU A 22 -15.59 -14.41 6.19
N LEU A 23 -14.61 -13.58 6.51
CA LEU A 23 -14.75 -12.13 6.37
C LEU A 23 -14.33 -11.73 4.94
N PRO A 24 -15.08 -10.82 4.27
CA PRO A 24 -14.79 -10.40 2.89
C PRO A 24 -13.68 -9.34 2.80
N TYR A 25 -12.80 -9.24 3.80
CA TYR A 25 -11.72 -8.25 3.85
C TYR A 25 -10.46 -8.81 4.49
N THR A 26 -9.33 -8.22 4.14
CA THR A 26 -8.06 -8.39 4.84
C THR A 26 -7.98 -7.42 6.02
N ARG A 27 -7.24 -7.81 7.06
CA ARG A 27 -6.96 -6.93 8.19
C ARG A 27 -5.46 -6.68 8.28
N SER A 28 -5.09 -5.40 8.35
CA SER A 28 -3.74 -4.96 8.67
C SER A 28 -3.74 -4.35 10.07
N THR A 29 -2.87 -4.86 10.94
CA THR A 29 -2.78 -4.41 12.35
C THR A 29 -1.37 -3.91 12.60
N ALA A 30 -1.24 -2.65 13.04
CA ALA A 30 0.06 -2.09 13.40
C ALA A 30 0.57 -2.68 14.73
N HIS A 31 1.87 -2.94 14.80
CA HIS A 31 2.63 -3.37 15.97
C HIS A 31 3.79 -2.41 16.23
N GLN A 32 4.58 -2.67 17.28
CA GLN A 32 5.63 -1.74 17.73
C GLN A 32 6.69 -1.38 16.67
N ALA A 33 6.99 -2.29 15.72
CA ALA A 33 7.99 -2.05 14.68
C ALA A 33 7.59 -2.59 13.32
N GLY A 34 6.31 -2.46 12.98
CA GLY A 34 5.75 -2.94 11.72
C GLY A 34 4.27 -3.23 11.80
N TRP A 35 3.77 -4.15 10.99
CA TRP A 35 2.36 -4.46 10.88
C TRP A 35 2.13 -5.93 10.52
N GLN A 36 0.99 -6.47 10.93
CA GLN A 36 0.57 -7.84 10.66
C GLN A 36 -0.58 -7.85 9.64
N TRP A 37 -0.46 -8.71 8.62
CA TRP A 37 -1.59 -9.03 7.76
C TRP A 37 -2.33 -10.28 8.25
N ARG A 38 -3.64 -10.29 8.01
CA ARG A 38 -4.53 -11.42 8.17
C ARG A 38 -5.45 -11.49 6.94
N ILE A 39 -5.31 -12.55 6.16
CA ILE A 39 -6.01 -12.75 4.90
C ILE A 39 -6.84 -14.03 5.00
N PRO A 40 -8.17 -13.94 5.20
CA PRO A 40 -9.05 -15.11 5.24
C PRO A 40 -9.19 -15.70 3.83
N LEU A 41 -8.94 -16.99 3.71
CA LEU A 41 -9.11 -17.78 2.51
C LEU A 41 -10.07 -18.93 2.82
N GLN A 42 -10.63 -19.57 1.78
CA GLN A 42 -11.61 -20.66 1.96
C GLN A 42 -11.10 -21.83 2.83
N HIS A 43 -9.83 -22.17 2.73
CA HIS A 43 -9.25 -23.36 3.38
C HIS A 43 -8.23 -23.04 4.48
N ARG A 44 -7.86 -21.79 4.67
CA ARG A 44 -6.92 -21.34 5.71
C ARG A 44 -7.01 -19.82 5.87
N THR A 45 -6.38 -19.29 6.90
CA THR A 45 -6.05 -17.86 7.01
C THR A 45 -4.55 -17.66 6.81
N GLY A 46 -4.17 -16.81 5.85
CA GLY A 46 -2.79 -16.37 5.67
C GLY A 46 -2.47 -15.26 6.68
N ASN A 47 -1.39 -15.42 7.43
CA ASN A 47 -0.92 -14.41 8.38
C ASN A 47 0.55 -14.13 8.17
N GLY A 48 0.96 -12.91 8.51
CA GLY A 48 2.36 -12.59 8.63
C GLY A 48 2.58 -11.21 9.23
N HIS A 49 3.77 -11.02 9.76
CA HIS A 49 4.21 -9.81 10.41
C HIS A 49 5.38 -9.22 9.62
N VAL A 50 5.15 -8.09 8.95
CA VAL A 50 6.19 -7.26 8.33
C VAL A 50 6.79 -6.38 9.42
N PHE A 51 8.11 -6.34 9.51
CA PHE A 51 8.79 -5.58 10.55
C PHE A 51 10.13 -5.02 10.06
N CYS A 52 10.62 -4.01 10.79
CA CYS A 52 11.95 -3.45 10.57
C CYS A 52 12.94 -4.08 11.55
N SER A 53 13.94 -4.79 11.03
CA SER A 53 14.93 -5.52 11.84
C SER A 53 15.81 -4.62 12.70
N GLN A 54 15.87 -3.33 12.41
CA GLN A 54 16.57 -2.32 13.25
C GLN A 54 15.85 -2.09 14.59
N PHE A 55 14.51 -2.28 14.63
CA PHE A 55 13.69 -1.96 15.80
C PHE A 55 13.07 -3.18 16.48
N MET A 56 13.13 -4.35 15.86
CA MET A 56 12.54 -5.59 16.40
C MET A 56 13.32 -6.81 15.89
N SER A 57 13.61 -7.75 16.77
CA SER A 57 14.20 -9.03 16.38
C SER A 57 13.20 -9.96 15.70
N ALA A 58 13.71 -10.95 14.95
CA ALA A 58 12.85 -11.96 14.32
C ALA A 58 12.07 -12.80 15.34
N ASP A 59 12.67 -13.10 16.49
CA ASP A 59 12.04 -13.89 17.56
C ASP A 59 10.88 -13.11 18.21
N GLU A 60 11.06 -11.81 18.46
CA GLU A 60 9.98 -10.95 18.95
C GLU A 60 8.84 -10.83 17.92
N ALA A 61 9.18 -10.60 16.63
CA ALA A 61 8.19 -10.53 15.56
C ALA A 61 7.40 -11.84 15.44
N GLN A 62 8.08 -12.99 15.58
CA GLN A 62 7.45 -14.31 15.58
C GLN A 62 6.54 -14.49 16.78
N ALA A 63 6.98 -14.13 17.98
CA ALA A 63 6.18 -14.24 19.19
C ALA A 63 4.89 -13.41 19.11
N ILE A 64 4.98 -12.17 18.60
CA ILE A 64 3.83 -11.30 18.36
C ILE A 64 2.87 -11.96 17.36
N LEU A 65 3.38 -12.43 16.21
CA LEU A 65 2.56 -13.08 15.19
C LEU A 65 1.83 -14.30 15.74
N MET A 66 2.56 -15.20 16.41
CA MET A 66 2.00 -16.44 16.95
C MET A 66 0.96 -16.18 18.04
N GLY A 67 1.16 -15.16 18.88
CA GLY A 67 0.20 -14.73 19.90
C GLY A 67 -1.08 -14.09 19.36
N ASN A 68 -1.08 -13.66 18.08
CA ASN A 68 -2.18 -12.97 17.42
C ASN A 68 -2.86 -13.80 16.31
N LEU A 69 -2.61 -15.10 16.24
CA LEU A 69 -3.31 -15.98 15.31
C LEU A 69 -4.76 -16.22 15.79
N ASP A 70 -5.71 -16.15 14.87
CA ASP A 70 -7.13 -16.47 15.17
C ASP A 70 -7.40 -17.99 15.20
N GLY A 71 -6.44 -18.82 14.80
CA GLY A 71 -6.56 -20.27 14.74
C GLY A 71 -5.23 -20.99 14.97
N GLN A 72 -5.26 -22.31 14.89
CA GLN A 72 -4.07 -23.15 15.08
C GLN A 72 -3.11 -22.98 13.87
N ALA A 73 -1.83 -22.79 14.13
CA ALA A 73 -0.81 -22.75 13.08
C ALA A 73 -0.77 -24.06 12.29
N LEU A 74 -0.71 -23.98 10.97
CA LEU A 74 -0.69 -25.12 10.05
C LEU A 74 0.73 -25.47 9.55
N ALA A 75 1.70 -24.63 9.85
CA ALA A 75 3.11 -24.83 9.48
C ALA A 75 4.02 -24.05 10.44
N GLU A 76 5.30 -24.35 10.40
CA GLU A 76 6.31 -23.55 11.10
C GLU A 76 6.40 -22.14 10.50
N PRO A 77 6.57 -21.09 11.35
CA PRO A 77 6.78 -19.72 10.90
C PRO A 77 8.02 -19.60 10.01
N ARG A 78 7.89 -18.87 8.90
CA ARG A 78 8.97 -18.67 7.94
C ARG A 78 9.43 -17.21 7.94
N LEU A 79 10.72 -16.99 8.25
CA LEU A 79 11.37 -15.69 8.07
C LEU A 79 11.67 -15.43 6.58
N ILE A 80 11.28 -14.26 6.12
CA ILE A 80 11.53 -13.73 4.77
C ILE A 80 12.26 -12.41 4.94
N ARG A 81 13.40 -12.24 4.28
CA ARG A 81 14.14 -10.97 4.24
C ARG A 81 14.02 -10.37 2.85
N PHE A 82 13.90 -9.06 2.78
CA PHE A 82 13.76 -8.33 1.53
C PHE A 82 14.36 -6.94 1.62
N THR A 83 14.57 -6.34 0.48
CA THR A 83 14.91 -4.92 0.34
C THR A 83 13.84 -4.27 -0.52
N THR A 84 13.18 -3.24 -0.01
CA THR A 84 12.21 -2.48 -0.78
C THR A 84 12.93 -1.63 -1.83
N GLY A 85 12.45 -1.68 -3.06
CA GLY A 85 13.03 -0.95 -4.17
C GLY A 85 12.73 -1.55 -5.53
N LYS A 86 13.29 -0.96 -6.56
CA LYS A 86 13.14 -1.41 -7.94
C LYS A 86 14.46 -1.33 -8.71
N ARG A 87 14.54 -2.03 -9.85
CA ARG A 87 15.65 -1.85 -10.79
C ARG A 87 15.59 -0.46 -11.42
N LYS A 88 16.77 0.11 -11.73
CA LYS A 88 16.86 1.39 -12.44
C LYS A 88 16.25 1.33 -13.84
N ARG A 89 16.31 0.18 -14.50
CA ARG A 89 15.68 -0.09 -15.79
C ARG A 89 15.03 -1.47 -15.72
N ALA A 90 13.74 -1.54 -15.95
CA ALA A 90 12.99 -2.79 -16.04
C ALA A 90 13.23 -3.47 -17.40
N TRP A 91 13.30 -2.69 -18.47
CA TRP A 91 13.66 -3.19 -19.80
C TRP A 91 15.08 -2.73 -20.18
N ASN A 92 15.96 -3.68 -20.40
CA ASN A 92 17.35 -3.45 -20.80
C ASN A 92 17.74 -4.40 -21.92
N LYS A 93 18.06 -3.89 -23.11
CA LYS A 93 18.37 -4.69 -24.32
C LYS A 93 17.20 -5.64 -24.64
N ASN A 94 17.44 -6.94 -24.68
CA ASN A 94 16.45 -7.99 -24.94
C ASN A 94 15.89 -8.65 -23.67
N CYS A 95 16.05 -8.02 -22.50
CA CYS A 95 15.57 -8.53 -21.22
C CYS A 95 14.62 -7.57 -20.57
N VAL A 96 13.44 -8.05 -20.15
CA VAL A 96 12.43 -7.29 -19.40
C VAL A 96 12.22 -7.97 -18.05
N ALA A 97 12.44 -7.22 -16.96
CA ALA A 97 12.20 -7.66 -15.60
C ALA A 97 10.76 -7.32 -15.20
N ILE A 98 9.96 -8.34 -14.90
CA ILE A 98 8.55 -8.23 -14.50
C ILE A 98 8.35 -8.88 -13.13
N GLY A 99 7.47 -8.30 -12.30
CA GLY A 99 7.21 -8.79 -10.94
C GLY A 99 8.43 -8.64 -10.04
N LEU A 100 8.70 -9.65 -9.20
CA LEU A 100 9.78 -9.62 -8.21
C LEU A 100 11.18 -9.43 -8.81
N SER A 101 11.38 -9.78 -10.08
CA SER A 101 12.65 -9.52 -10.78
C SER A 101 12.84 -8.03 -11.12
N GLY A 102 11.77 -7.27 -11.23
CA GLY A 102 11.77 -5.82 -11.49
C GLY A 102 11.90 -4.96 -10.24
N GLY A 103 11.36 -5.42 -9.13
CA GLY A 103 11.36 -4.73 -7.86
C GLY A 103 10.45 -5.40 -6.84
N PHE A 104 10.55 -4.95 -5.61
CA PHE A 104 9.72 -5.41 -4.51
C PHE A 104 9.28 -4.23 -3.63
N MET A 105 8.03 -4.24 -3.26
CA MET A 105 7.47 -3.43 -2.18
C MET A 105 6.67 -4.36 -1.26
N GLU A 106 6.64 -4.04 0.02
CA GLU A 106 5.90 -4.81 1.00
C GLU A 106 4.41 -4.93 0.64
N PRO A 107 3.71 -5.99 1.10
CA PRO A 107 2.37 -6.32 0.61
C PRO A 107 1.23 -5.52 1.29
N LEU A 108 1.49 -4.34 1.88
CA LEU A 108 0.48 -3.57 2.62
C LEU A 108 -0.79 -3.31 1.79
N GLU A 109 -0.64 -3.07 0.49
CA GLU A 109 -1.75 -2.87 -0.45
C GLU A 109 -1.83 -3.96 -1.54
N SER A 110 -1.09 -5.07 -1.38
CA SER A 110 -1.16 -6.27 -2.23
C SER A 110 -0.96 -5.99 -3.74
N THR A 111 -0.10 -5.06 -4.11
CA THR A 111 0.04 -4.51 -5.48
C THR A 111 0.81 -5.41 -6.45
N SER A 112 1.49 -6.47 -5.99
CA SER A 112 2.44 -7.24 -6.82
C SER A 112 1.81 -7.86 -8.07
N ILE A 113 0.59 -8.43 -7.98
CA ILE A 113 -0.10 -9.03 -9.13
C ILE A 113 -0.52 -7.94 -10.12
N HIS A 114 -1.03 -6.81 -9.63
CA HIS A 114 -1.37 -5.67 -10.48
C HIS A 114 -0.15 -5.21 -11.30
N MET A 115 1.00 -5.02 -10.65
CA MET A 115 2.24 -4.60 -11.31
C MET A 115 2.75 -5.61 -12.35
N ILE A 116 2.52 -6.90 -12.13
CA ILE A 116 2.81 -7.93 -13.14
C ILE A 116 1.90 -7.75 -14.36
N GLN A 117 0.59 -7.58 -14.13
CA GLN A 117 -0.39 -7.42 -15.20
C GLN A 117 -0.13 -6.15 -16.02
N THR A 118 0.07 -5.01 -15.39
CA THR A 118 0.34 -3.73 -16.08
C THR A 118 1.66 -3.79 -16.86
N ALA A 119 2.70 -4.39 -16.29
CA ALA A 119 3.97 -4.58 -16.97
C ALA A 119 3.85 -5.47 -18.23
N ILE A 120 3.05 -6.54 -18.16
CA ILE A 120 2.77 -7.41 -19.32
C ILE A 120 1.96 -6.63 -20.37
N MET A 121 0.90 -5.92 -19.99
CA MET A 121 0.08 -5.15 -20.93
C MET A 121 0.90 -4.06 -21.61
N ARG A 122 1.75 -3.38 -20.88
CA ARG A 122 2.69 -2.37 -21.42
C ARG A 122 3.69 -2.99 -22.39
N LEU A 123 4.24 -4.17 -22.04
CA LEU A 123 5.15 -4.89 -22.94
C LEU A 123 4.44 -5.33 -24.22
N LEU A 124 3.19 -5.79 -24.16
CA LEU A 124 2.41 -6.18 -25.33
C LEU A 124 2.12 -4.96 -26.23
N SER A 125 1.83 -3.79 -25.65
CA SER A 125 1.59 -2.55 -26.41
C SER A 125 2.86 -2.01 -27.11
N LEU A 126 4.03 -2.29 -26.53
CA LEU A 126 5.35 -1.86 -27.02
C LEU A 126 6.18 -3.04 -27.52
N PHE A 127 5.51 -4.12 -27.96
CA PHE A 127 6.22 -5.37 -28.26
C PHE A 127 7.23 -5.15 -29.40
N PRO A 128 8.53 -5.46 -29.17
CA PRO A 128 9.58 -5.06 -30.06
C PRO A 128 9.62 -5.91 -31.34
N ASP A 129 10.05 -5.30 -32.43
CA ASP A 129 10.60 -6.00 -33.56
C ASP A 129 12.07 -6.43 -33.29
N ARG A 130 12.77 -6.95 -34.32
CA ARG A 130 14.17 -7.35 -34.19
C ARG A 130 15.15 -6.19 -33.96
N GLY A 131 14.71 -4.96 -34.17
CA GLY A 131 15.53 -3.74 -34.03
C GLY A 131 15.60 -3.25 -32.60
N PHE A 132 14.64 -3.63 -31.71
CA PHE A 132 14.57 -3.17 -30.33
C PHE A 132 14.66 -1.64 -30.22
N SER A 133 13.65 -0.94 -30.74
CA SER A 133 13.57 0.52 -30.75
C SER A 133 13.86 1.12 -29.35
N GLN A 134 14.82 2.02 -29.28
CA GLN A 134 15.20 2.65 -28.01
C GLN A 134 14.06 3.51 -27.45
N VAL A 135 13.24 4.13 -28.30
CA VAL A 135 12.09 4.94 -27.88
C VAL A 135 11.07 4.07 -27.17
N ASP A 136 10.79 2.85 -27.65
CA ASP A 136 9.84 1.92 -26.99
C ASP A 136 10.38 1.46 -25.65
N ILE A 137 11.67 1.12 -25.59
CA ILE A 137 12.35 0.73 -24.35
C ILE A 137 12.29 1.87 -23.31
N ASP A 138 12.58 3.10 -23.71
CA ASP A 138 12.57 4.24 -22.80
C ASP A 138 11.14 4.60 -22.37
N THR A 139 10.15 4.49 -23.25
CA THR A 139 8.73 4.67 -22.93
C THR A 139 8.26 3.64 -21.91
N TYR A 140 8.58 2.35 -22.12
CA TYR A 140 8.28 1.29 -21.17
C TYR A 140 8.86 1.59 -19.79
N ASN A 141 10.16 1.92 -19.74
CA ASN A 141 10.85 2.21 -18.50
C ASN A 141 10.27 3.42 -17.76
N ALA A 142 9.96 4.49 -18.48
CA ALA A 142 9.37 5.70 -17.89
C ALA A 142 8.00 5.43 -17.25
N GLN A 143 7.11 4.72 -17.96
CA GLN A 143 5.79 4.36 -17.44
C GLN A 143 5.88 3.40 -16.26
N ASN A 144 6.80 2.43 -16.32
CA ASN A 144 7.04 1.50 -15.22
C ASN A 144 7.59 2.23 -13.97
N ASP A 145 8.49 3.18 -14.17
CA ASP A 145 9.06 3.97 -13.09
C ASP A 145 8.00 4.84 -12.41
N GLU A 146 7.14 5.47 -13.17
CA GLU A 146 6.05 6.30 -12.66
C GLU A 146 5.07 5.46 -11.81
N GLU A 147 4.66 4.29 -12.28
CA GLU A 147 3.77 3.39 -11.56
C GLU A 147 4.38 2.96 -10.21
N TYR A 148 5.66 2.55 -10.20
CA TYR A 148 6.38 2.20 -8.97
C TYR A 148 6.45 3.37 -7.98
N LEU A 149 6.72 4.59 -8.46
CA LEU A 149 6.80 5.78 -7.62
C LEU A 149 5.44 6.11 -6.98
N ARG A 150 4.35 6.02 -7.75
CA ARG A 150 2.99 6.28 -7.25
C ARG A 150 2.57 5.29 -6.18
N ILE A 151 2.86 4.01 -6.37
CA ILE A 151 2.55 2.97 -5.38
C ILE A 151 3.42 3.17 -4.13
N ARG A 152 4.73 3.43 -4.28
CA ARG A 152 5.62 3.75 -3.16
C ARG A 152 5.07 4.90 -2.33
N ASP A 153 4.65 5.98 -2.97
CA ASP A 153 4.16 7.19 -2.31
C ASP A 153 2.86 6.92 -1.54
N PHE A 154 2.00 6.06 -2.07
CA PHE A 154 0.80 5.62 -1.37
C PHE A 154 1.13 4.76 -0.14
N LEU A 155 2.06 3.80 -0.26
CA LEU A 155 2.54 3.01 0.87
C LEU A 155 3.23 3.88 1.93
N PHE A 156 4.10 4.78 1.50
CA PHE A 156 4.80 5.73 2.37
C PHE A 156 3.83 6.53 3.24
N MET A 157 2.68 6.94 2.67
CA MET A 157 1.69 7.72 3.41
C MET A 157 1.11 6.97 4.62
N HIS A 158 0.97 5.64 4.54
CA HIS A 158 0.54 4.82 5.68
C HIS A 158 1.49 4.92 6.87
N TYR A 159 2.80 5.02 6.59
CA TYR A 159 3.84 5.11 7.62
C TYR A 159 3.95 6.52 8.22
N VAL A 160 4.08 7.53 7.39
CA VAL A 160 4.35 8.90 7.84
C VAL A 160 3.15 9.54 8.56
N LEU A 161 1.93 9.15 8.21
CA LEU A 161 0.72 9.69 8.84
C LEU A 161 0.28 8.93 10.10
N TYR A 162 0.85 7.76 10.39
CA TYR A 162 0.43 6.94 11.52
C TYR A 162 0.75 7.59 12.87
N GLN A 163 -0.29 7.82 13.70
CA GLN A 163 -0.19 8.56 14.96
C GLN A 163 -0.54 7.74 16.21
N HIS A 164 -1.00 6.48 16.04
CA HIS A 164 -1.64 5.75 17.13
C HIS A 164 -0.69 4.98 18.04
N GLN A 165 0.61 4.90 17.72
CA GLN A 165 1.61 4.26 18.57
C GLN A 165 2.84 5.13 18.74
N ASP A 166 3.34 5.18 19.98
CA ASP A 166 4.52 5.96 20.37
C ASP A 166 5.77 5.09 20.50
N ALA A 167 5.91 4.11 19.59
CA ALA A 167 7.08 3.26 19.51
C ALA A 167 8.19 3.91 18.67
N PRO A 168 9.47 3.62 18.95
CA PRO A 168 10.61 4.22 18.24
C PRO A 168 10.56 4.07 16.71
N PHE A 169 10.06 2.95 16.21
CA PHE A 169 9.85 2.73 14.78
C PHE A 169 8.87 3.73 14.17
N TRP A 170 7.74 3.96 14.82
CA TRP A 170 6.72 4.90 14.32
C TRP A 170 7.14 6.35 14.45
N GLN A 171 7.95 6.67 15.48
CA GLN A 171 8.61 7.99 15.59
C GLN A 171 9.56 8.20 14.42
N TYR A 172 10.43 7.23 14.13
CA TYR A 172 11.30 7.26 12.97
C TYR A 172 10.51 7.46 11.67
N CYS A 173 9.40 6.73 11.46
CA CYS A 173 8.58 6.87 10.26
C CYS A 173 7.97 8.28 10.11
N ARG A 174 7.55 8.91 11.20
CA ARG A 174 7.01 10.29 11.19
C ARG A 174 8.07 11.36 10.89
N GLU A 175 9.33 11.05 11.15
CA GLU A 175 10.47 11.95 10.94
C GLU A 175 11.16 11.75 9.58
N MET A 176 10.73 10.78 8.78
CA MET A 176 11.27 10.55 7.44
C MET A 176 11.04 11.76 6.54
N GLU A 177 12.00 12.02 5.63
CA GLU A 177 11.84 13.04 4.59
C GLU A 177 10.67 12.68 3.67
N VAL A 178 9.67 13.58 3.62
CA VAL A 178 8.46 13.35 2.83
C VAL A 178 8.75 13.68 1.35
N PRO A 179 8.47 12.76 0.41
CA PRO A 179 8.56 13.06 -1.02
C PRO A 179 7.69 14.27 -1.39
N LYS A 180 8.17 15.13 -2.29
CA LYS A 180 7.49 16.38 -2.67
C LYS A 180 6.04 16.18 -3.12
N GLU A 181 5.78 15.14 -3.90
CA GLU A 181 4.44 14.80 -4.38
C GLU A 181 3.50 14.39 -3.24
N VAL A 182 4.00 13.63 -2.28
CA VAL A 182 3.23 13.25 -1.08
C VAL A 182 2.95 14.46 -0.22
N GLN A 183 3.96 15.33 0.00
CA GLN A 183 3.77 16.58 0.75
C GLN A 183 2.71 17.47 0.10
N HIS A 184 2.77 17.63 -1.22
CA HIS A 184 1.77 18.40 -1.97
C HIS A 184 0.35 17.84 -1.78
N ARG A 185 0.18 16.51 -1.82
CA ARG A 185 -1.13 15.87 -1.56
C ARG A 185 -1.63 16.10 -0.14
N ILE A 186 -0.73 16.00 0.85
CA ILE A 186 -1.05 16.29 2.25
C ILE A 186 -1.50 17.74 2.41
N ASP A 187 -0.81 18.68 1.81
CA ASP A 187 -1.12 20.11 1.89
C ASP A 187 -2.45 20.46 1.20
N LEU A 188 -2.72 19.89 0.03
CA LEU A 188 -4.01 20.01 -0.66
C LEU A 188 -5.16 19.49 0.20
N TYR A 189 -4.98 18.30 0.81
CA TYR A 189 -5.99 17.75 1.69
C TYR A 189 -6.20 18.61 2.94
N ARG A 190 -5.11 19.04 3.59
CA ARG A 190 -5.19 19.93 4.76
C ARG A 190 -5.89 21.24 4.46
N SER A 191 -5.71 21.79 3.27
CA SER A 191 -6.34 23.07 2.93
C SER A 191 -7.87 22.99 2.93
N HIS A 192 -8.46 22.13 2.10
CA HIS A 192 -9.92 22.07 1.87
C HIS A 192 -10.43 20.63 1.60
N GLY A 193 -9.75 19.61 2.07
CA GLY A 193 -10.13 18.19 1.81
C GLY A 193 -10.00 17.78 0.34
N ARG A 194 -9.16 18.46 -0.44
CA ARG A 194 -9.02 18.21 -1.87
C ARG A 194 -8.10 17.04 -2.14
N ILE A 195 -8.54 16.17 -3.06
CA ILE A 195 -7.77 15.02 -3.54
C ILE A 195 -7.84 15.04 -5.07
N PHE A 196 -6.69 14.91 -5.72
CA PHE A 196 -6.59 14.82 -7.17
C PHE A 196 -5.66 13.69 -7.55
N ARG A 197 -6.11 12.85 -8.47
CA ARG A 197 -5.24 11.87 -9.13
C ARG A 197 -4.29 12.58 -10.09
N LEU A 198 -3.06 12.12 -10.11
CA LEU A 198 -2.04 12.59 -11.05
C LEU A 198 -1.93 11.59 -12.22
N GLY A 199 -2.90 11.62 -13.14
CA GLY A 199 -2.97 10.70 -14.27
C GLY A 199 -3.62 9.35 -13.90
N GLU A 200 -3.17 8.28 -14.57
CA GLU A 200 -3.66 6.92 -14.35
C GLU A 200 -2.95 6.26 -13.15
N GLU A 201 -3.48 6.48 -11.96
CA GLU A 201 -2.99 5.85 -10.74
C GLU A 201 -3.83 4.62 -10.38
N LEU A 202 -3.18 3.60 -9.80
CA LEU A 202 -3.86 2.42 -9.25
C LEU A 202 -4.88 2.82 -8.18
N PHE A 203 -4.48 3.69 -7.26
CA PHE A 203 -5.30 4.11 -6.14
C PHE A 203 -6.20 5.29 -6.53
N ALA A 204 -7.50 5.10 -6.41
CA ALA A 204 -8.49 6.13 -6.67
C ALA A 204 -8.54 7.18 -5.55
N ASP A 205 -9.21 8.31 -5.79
CA ASP A 205 -9.38 9.40 -4.81
C ASP A 205 -9.96 8.88 -3.49
N ALA A 206 -10.87 7.91 -3.54
CA ALA A 206 -11.43 7.28 -2.34
C ALA A 206 -10.37 6.55 -1.49
N SER A 207 -9.38 5.90 -2.13
CA SER A 207 -8.29 5.23 -1.42
C SER A 207 -7.39 6.24 -0.71
N TRP A 208 -7.01 7.32 -1.40
CA TRP A 208 -6.25 8.41 -0.80
C TRP A 208 -7.00 9.07 0.37
N LEU A 209 -8.32 9.30 0.21
CA LEU A 209 -9.18 9.82 1.28
C LEU A 209 -9.17 8.90 2.50
N GLN A 210 -9.37 7.60 2.29
CA GLN A 210 -9.44 6.61 3.37
C GLN A 210 -8.13 6.57 4.17
N VAL A 211 -6.97 6.59 3.50
CA VAL A 211 -5.68 6.59 4.19
C VAL A 211 -5.47 7.90 4.95
N MET A 212 -5.62 9.06 4.30
CA MET A 212 -5.40 10.35 4.96
C MET A 212 -6.33 10.54 6.15
N HIS A 213 -7.64 10.34 5.93
CA HIS A 213 -8.64 10.52 6.98
C HIS A 213 -8.53 9.47 8.08
N GLY A 214 -8.31 8.21 7.69
CA GLY A 214 -8.17 7.07 8.61
C GLY A 214 -6.95 7.19 9.51
N GLN A 215 -5.84 7.76 9.01
CA GLN A 215 -4.63 8.03 9.78
C GLN A 215 -4.71 9.34 10.58
N GLY A 216 -5.87 9.97 10.64
CA GLY A 216 -6.09 11.13 11.49
C GLY A 216 -5.80 12.49 10.86
N LEU A 217 -5.42 12.54 9.57
CA LEU A 217 -5.28 13.82 8.87
C LEU A 217 -6.65 14.48 8.72
N ARG A 218 -6.74 15.77 9.09
CA ARG A 218 -7.99 16.55 8.99
C ARG A 218 -7.77 17.77 8.11
N ALA A 219 -8.78 18.08 7.31
CA ALA A 219 -8.82 19.32 6.54
C ALA A 219 -9.15 20.50 7.46
N ASN A 220 -8.52 21.64 7.21
CA ASN A 220 -8.78 22.90 7.93
C ASN A 220 -10.10 23.54 7.49
N SER A 221 -10.56 23.20 6.29
CA SER A 221 -11.78 23.70 5.67
C SER A 221 -12.33 22.69 4.67
N TYR A 222 -13.43 22.98 4.03
CA TYR A 222 -14.07 22.17 3.01
C TYR A 222 -14.25 22.95 1.71
N HIS A 223 -14.70 22.27 0.66
CA HIS A 223 -14.91 22.88 -0.65
C HIS A 223 -16.07 23.92 -0.58
N PRO A 224 -15.83 25.21 -0.90
CA PRO A 224 -16.85 26.27 -0.71
C PRO A 224 -18.17 26.05 -1.47
N LEU A 225 -18.17 25.28 -2.56
CA LEU A 225 -19.41 24.96 -3.28
C LEU A 225 -20.38 24.08 -2.48
N VAL A 226 -19.94 23.51 -1.36
CA VAL A 226 -20.85 22.78 -0.45
C VAL A 226 -21.91 23.73 0.14
N ASP A 227 -21.54 24.98 0.39
CA ASP A 227 -22.45 26.02 0.92
C ASP A 227 -23.58 26.40 -0.05
N GLN A 228 -23.50 25.96 -1.32
CA GLN A 228 -24.59 26.10 -2.30
C GLN A 228 -25.72 25.06 -2.10
N ARG A 229 -25.51 24.08 -1.21
CA ARG A 229 -26.48 23.03 -0.90
C ARG A 229 -27.15 23.33 0.44
N SER A 230 -28.44 22.99 0.53
CA SER A 230 -29.11 23.02 1.84
C SER A 230 -28.59 21.89 2.74
N GLU A 231 -28.73 22.06 4.05
CA GLU A 231 -28.40 20.99 5.00
C GLU A 231 -29.23 19.73 4.76
N GLU A 232 -30.49 19.89 4.33
CA GLU A 232 -31.38 18.77 3.97
C GLU A 232 -30.87 17.99 2.78
N ASP A 233 -30.39 18.66 1.72
CA ASP A 233 -29.80 18.02 0.53
C ASP A 233 -28.54 17.23 0.90
N ILE A 234 -27.70 17.80 1.74
CA ILE A 234 -26.45 17.15 2.22
C ILE A 234 -26.82 15.92 3.06
N ALA A 235 -27.72 16.04 4.00
CA ALA A 235 -28.16 14.93 4.84
C ALA A 235 -28.81 13.82 4.00
N TYR A 236 -29.64 14.17 3.02
CA TYR A 236 -30.21 13.20 2.08
C TYR A 236 -29.13 12.47 1.30
N PHE A 237 -28.18 13.20 0.69
CA PHE A 237 -27.06 12.61 -0.04
C PHE A 237 -26.28 11.62 0.82
N LEU A 238 -25.87 12.03 2.03
CA LEU A 238 -25.11 11.16 2.96
C LEU A 238 -25.92 9.90 3.34
N SER A 239 -27.24 10.04 3.53
CA SER A 239 -28.12 8.89 3.80
C SER A 239 -28.14 7.88 2.64
N GLN A 240 -28.11 8.35 1.38
CA GLN A 240 -28.06 7.48 0.21
C GLN A 240 -26.69 6.76 0.10
N VAL A 241 -25.60 7.46 0.37
CA VAL A 241 -24.26 6.85 0.44
C VAL A 241 -24.22 5.74 1.51
N GLN A 242 -24.72 6.01 2.71
CA GLN A 242 -24.80 5.04 3.79
C GLN A 242 -25.62 3.80 3.40
N LYS A 243 -26.82 4.00 2.82
CA LYS A 243 -27.66 2.90 2.34
C LYS A 243 -26.98 2.06 1.27
N THR A 244 -26.20 2.71 0.39
CA THR A 244 -25.46 1.99 -0.67
C THR A 244 -24.37 1.11 -0.05
N ILE A 245 -23.60 1.64 0.89
CA ILE A 245 -22.57 0.88 1.60
C ILE A 245 -23.20 -0.32 2.34
N GLN A 246 -24.30 -0.10 3.06
CA GLN A 246 -25.00 -1.17 3.79
C GLN A 246 -25.55 -2.30 2.90
N LYS A 247 -25.83 -2.03 1.64
CA LYS A 247 -26.27 -3.07 0.68
C LYS A 247 -25.11 -3.89 0.11
N CYS A 248 -23.88 -3.39 0.21
CA CYS A 248 -22.67 -4.06 -0.29
C CYS A 248 -21.99 -4.93 0.78
N VAL A 249 -22.41 -4.82 2.04
CA VAL A 249 -21.96 -5.59 3.20
C VAL A 249 -23.03 -6.63 3.58
#